data_ea6bbecf81e59ad3d7e9eda401d2b5a2
#
_entry.id   ea6bbecf81e59ad3d7e9eda401d2b5a2
#
_cell.length_a   1.000
_cell.length_b   1.000
_cell.length_c   1.000
_cell.angle_alpha   90.00
_cell.angle_beta   90.00
_cell.angle_gamma   90.00
#
_symmetry.space_group_name_H-M   'P 1'
#
loop_
_entity.id
_entity.type
_entity.pdbx_description
1 polymer ?
#
loop_
_entity_poly.entity_id
_entity_poly.type
_entity_poly.pdbx_seq_one_letter_code
_entity_poly.pdbx_strand_id
1 'polypeptide(L)'
;VSQGAKELVLLLHYEAGAIKEVIADAVKNNGLDDVKVTSLVEEMPLGTGGSIMNAVDVLNVNESFMVINADTWLGSGFKQLSLSAPNTIAAVEMKDCSRYGSLVVNEEKVERFLEKEISYGSGLINAGLYHLSPGIFDEISKGTRFSLEADIFPALVDRGMLSAIEINTDFIDIGVPEDYFRFCRWIESGKEIEL
;
A
#
# COMPACT_ATOMS: atom_id res chain seq x y z
N VAL A 1 3.04 12.88 -1.38
CA VAL A 1 2.74 14.29 -1.68
C VAL A 1 3.59 14.80 -2.83
N SER A 2 4.91 14.63 -2.82
CA SER A 2 5.82 15.04 -3.92
C SER A 2 5.40 14.52 -5.29
N GLN A 3 4.80 13.34 -5.35
CA GLN A 3 4.30 12.71 -6.56
C GLN A 3 2.84 13.07 -6.91
N GLY A 4 2.24 14.09 -6.27
CA GLY A 4 0.97 14.68 -6.64
C GLY A 4 -0.25 14.29 -5.80
N ALA A 5 -0.09 13.54 -4.72
CA ALA A 5 -1.20 13.27 -3.79
C ALA A 5 -1.62 14.56 -3.07
N LYS A 6 -2.93 14.88 -3.11
CA LYS A 6 -3.53 16.06 -2.49
C LYS A 6 -4.43 15.75 -1.30
N GLU A 7 -4.87 14.53 -1.18
CA GLU A 7 -5.69 14.04 -0.08
C GLU A 7 -5.09 12.74 0.45
N LEU A 8 -4.91 12.67 1.77
CA LEU A 8 -4.43 11.50 2.49
C LEU A 8 -5.50 11.06 3.48
N VAL A 9 -5.82 9.78 3.47
CA VAL A 9 -6.69 9.16 4.47
C VAL A 9 -5.86 8.19 5.28
N LEU A 10 -5.74 8.44 6.57
CA LEU A 10 -5.03 7.58 7.51
C LEU A 10 -6.02 6.62 8.16
N LEU A 11 -5.79 5.33 8.01
CA LEU A 11 -6.58 4.26 8.63
C LEU A 11 -5.85 3.83 9.89
N LEU A 12 -6.39 4.16 11.05
CA LEU A 12 -5.70 4.06 12.34
C LEU A 12 -6.47 3.18 13.31
N HIS A 13 -5.74 2.44 14.15
CA HIS A 13 -6.31 1.70 15.27
C HIS A 13 -5.47 1.91 16.54
N TYR A 14 -4.33 1.21 16.64
CA TYR A 14 -3.42 1.30 17.79
C TYR A 14 -2.67 2.64 17.76
N GLU A 15 -2.49 3.26 18.94
CA GLU A 15 -1.77 4.55 19.11
C GLU A 15 -2.24 5.70 18.19
N ALA A 16 -3.51 5.68 17.77
CA ALA A 16 -4.07 6.64 16.84
C ALA A 16 -3.84 8.10 17.27
N GLY A 17 -3.86 8.40 18.57
CA GLY A 17 -3.58 9.74 19.11
C GLY A 17 -2.17 10.20 18.78
N ALA A 18 -1.18 9.40 19.13
CA ALA A 18 0.23 9.71 18.88
C ALA A 18 0.55 9.85 17.39
N ILE A 19 -0.02 8.97 16.55
CA ILE A 19 0.18 9.03 15.10
C ILE A 19 -0.42 10.34 14.54
N LYS A 20 -1.61 10.75 14.98
CA LYS A 20 -2.23 12.02 14.54
C LYS A 20 -1.38 13.23 14.89
N GLU A 21 -0.78 13.28 16.09
CA GLU A 21 0.11 14.36 16.51
C GLU A 21 1.35 14.43 15.61
N VAL A 22 2.03 13.29 15.39
CA VAL A 22 3.22 13.24 14.51
C VAL A 22 2.89 13.67 13.08
N ILE A 23 1.76 13.24 12.52
CA ILE A 23 1.35 13.64 11.17
C ILE A 23 1.01 15.14 11.11
N ALA A 24 0.32 15.67 12.11
CA ALA A 24 0.00 17.11 12.17
C ALA A 24 1.28 17.96 12.21
N ASP A 25 2.27 17.54 12.99
CA ASP A 25 3.58 18.19 13.05
C ASP A 25 4.34 18.08 11.73
N ALA A 26 4.31 16.91 11.09
CA ALA A 26 4.94 16.69 9.79
C ALA A 26 4.32 17.58 8.69
N VAL A 27 3.00 17.66 8.62
CA VAL A 27 2.28 18.54 7.68
C VAL A 27 2.70 19.99 7.86
N LYS A 28 2.68 20.49 9.10
CA LYS A 28 3.04 21.87 9.43
C LYS A 28 4.51 22.18 9.13
N ASN A 29 5.42 21.28 9.51
CA ASN A 29 6.87 21.53 9.41
C ASN A 29 7.42 21.39 7.99
N ASN A 30 6.73 20.66 7.11
CA ASN A 30 7.16 20.44 5.72
C ASN A 30 6.38 21.27 4.70
N GLY A 31 5.56 22.25 5.14
CA GLY A 31 4.81 23.11 4.23
C GLY A 31 3.77 22.35 3.39
N LEU A 32 3.15 21.32 3.96
CA LEU A 32 2.13 20.50 3.30
C LEU A 32 0.71 21.00 3.59
N ASP A 33 0.54 22.29 3.82
CA ASP A 33 -0.75 22.91 4.18
C ASP A 33 -1.84 22.72 3.10
N ASP A 34 -1.41 22.52 1.86
CA ASP A 34 -2.33 22.25 0.72
C ASP A 34 -2.80 20.79 0.66
N VAL A 35 -2.30 19.91 1.53
CA VAL A 35 -2.67 18.50 1.58
C VAL A 35 -3.76 18.28 2.61
N LYS A 36 -4.92 17.83 2.16
CA LYS A 36 -5.99 17.45 3.07
C LYS A 36 -5.67 16.10 3.73
N VAL A 37 -5.57 16.09 5.06
CA VAL A 37 -5.36 14.86 5.83
C VAL A 37 -6.62 14.53 6.63
N THR A 38 -7.17 13.35 6.42
CA THR A 38 -8.31 12.78 7.14
C THR A 38 -7.86 11.54 7.90
N SER A 39 -8.28 11.38 9.16
CA SER A 39 -7.98 10.19 9.96
C SER A 39 -9.27 9.46 10.31
N LEU A 40 -9.34 8.20 9.97
CA LEU A 40 -10.39 7.28 10.41
C LEU A 40 -9.81 6.34 11.46
N VAL A 41 -10.45 6.29 12.62
CA VAL A 41 -10.01 5.44 13.75
C VAL A 41 -10.99 4.29 13.89
N GLU A 42 -10.47 3.09 13.88
CA GLU A 42 -11.24 1.86 14.07
C GLU A 42 -11.37 1.54 15.56
N GLU A 43 -12.55 1.17 15.99
CA GLU A 43 -12.78 0.65 17.37
C GLU A 43 -12.21 -0.75 17.54
N MET A 44 -12.27 -1.56 16.48
CA MET A 44 -11.67 -2.90 16.41
C MET A 44 -10.93 -3.06 15.08
N PRO A 45 -9.79 -3.80 15.07
CA PRO A 45 -9.01 -3.96 13.85
C PRO A 45 -9.79 -4.76 12.80
N LEU A 46 -10.03 -4.17 11.65
CA LEU A 46 -10.79 -4.76 10.54
C LEU A 46 -9.90 -5.51 9.53
N GLY A 47 -8.59 -5.49 9.72
CA GLY A 47 -7.62 -5.99 8.73
C GLY A 47 -7.44 -5.02 7.55
N THR A 48 -6.45 -5.27 6.69
CA THR A 48 -6.08 -4.35 5.60
C THR A 48 -7.27 -4.06 4.66
N GLY A 49 -7.99 -5.09 4.25
CA GLY A 49 -9.15 -4.95 3.37
C GLY A 49 -10.35 -4.30 4.05
N GLY A 50 -10.68 -4.72 5.27
CA GLY A 50 -11.81 -4.19 6.03
C GLY A 50 -11.66 -2.71 6.38
N SER A 51 -10.44 -2.27 6.72
CA SER A 51 -10.11 -0.87 6.97
C SER A 51 -10.35 0.00 5.74
N ILE A 52 -9.88 -0.45 4.59
CA ILE A 52 -10.05 0.27 3.31
C ILE A 52 -11.53 0.32 2.92
N MET A 53 -12.25 -0.80 3.00
CA MET A 53 -13.68 -0.85 2.73
C MET A 53 -14.47 0.12 3.63
N ASN A 54 -14.14 0.17 4.92
CA ASN A 54 -14.73 1.12 5.86
C ASN A 54 -14.48 2.57 5.44
N ALA A 55 -13.27 2.89 4.98
CA ALA A 55 -12.94 4.22 4.46
C ALA A 55 -13.74 4.56 3.20
N VAL A 56 -13.84 3.62 2.26
CA VAL A 56 -14.66 3.77 1.03
C VAL A 56 -16.11 4.10 1.39
N ASP A 57 -16.68 3.39 2.33
CA ASP A 57 -18.06 3.60 2.78
C ASP A 57 -18.25 4.95 3.47
N VAL A 58 -17.41 5.26 4.48
CA VAL A 58 -17.57 6.47 5.32
C VAL A 58 -17.34 7.74 4.50
N LEU A 59 -16.40 7.70 3.55
CA LEU A 59 -16.05 8.85 2.72
C LEU A 59 -16.83 8.89 1.40
N ASN A 60 -17.69 7.91 1.12
CA ASN A 60 -18.45 7.76 -0.12
C ASN A 60 -17.55 7.82 -1.36
N VAL A 61 -16.47 7.04 -1.36
CA VAL A 61 -15.52 6.98 -2.47
C VAL A 61 -16.14 6.21 -3.63
N ASN A 62 -16.33 6.90 -4.77
CA ASN A 62 -16.94 6.33 -5.98
C ASN A 62 -15.95 6.20 -7.16
N GLU A 63 -14.77 6.79 -7.02
CA GLU A 63 -13.69 6.71 -8.01
C GLU A 63 -12.59 5.78 -7.53
N SER A 64 -11.71 5.37 -8.44
CA SER A 64 -10.52 4.60 -8.07
C SER A 64 -9.58 5.42 -7.18
N PHE A 65 -8.87 4.76 -6.32
CA PHE A 65 -8.03 5.37 -5.31
C PHE A 65 -6.71 4.61 -5.13
N MET A 66 -5.74 5.33 -4.58
CA MET A 66 -4.44 4.74 -4.26
C MET A 66 -4.41 4.28 -2.81
N VAL A 67 -3.75 3.16 -2.56
CA VAL A 67 -3.46 2.64 -1.21
C VAL A 67 -1.98 2.40 -1.09
N ILE A 68 -1.39 2.76 0.05
CA ILE A 68 -0.01 2.45 0.39
C ILE A 68 0.06 1.89 1.80
N ASN A 69 0.82 0.82 1.98
CA ASN A 69 1.12 0.28 3.30
C ASN A 69 2.01 1.27 4.07
N ALA A 70 1.67 1.53 5.33
CA ALA A 70 2.34 2.55 6.12
C ALA A 70 3.78 2.17 6.54
N ASP A 71 4.13 0.90 6.46
CA ASP A 71 5.45 0.34 6.75
C ASP A 71 6.31 0.10 5.49
N THR A 72 5.84 0.57 4.35
CA THR A 72 6.54 0.45 3.07
C THR A 72 7.03 1.82 2.58
N TRP A 73 8.30 1.88 2.22
CA TRP A 73 8.86 3.03 1.51
C TRP A 73 9.26 2.64 0.08
N LEU A 74 8.84 3.46 -0.87
CA LEU A 74 9.14 3.37 -2.30
C LEU A 74 9.73 4.69 -2.79
N GLY A 75 10.87 4.66 -3.45
CA GLY A 75 11.52 5.85 -4.01
C GLY A 75 10.72 6.52 -5.12
N SER A 76 9.91 5.74 -5.87
CA SER A 76 9.06 6.25 -6.95
C SER A 76 7.91 5.28 -7.23
N GLY A 77 7.08 5.57 -8.24
CA GLY A 77 6.06 4.64 -8.73
C GLY A 77 4.62 5.08 -8.51
N PHE A 78 4.34 5.96 -7.56
CA PHE A 78 2.98 6.43 -7.29
C PHE A 78 2.32 7.03 -8.54
N LYS A 79 3.01 7.96 -9.23
CA LYS A 79 2.49 8.59 -10.45
C LYS A 79 2.29 7.57 -11.58
N GLN A 80 3.21 6.63 -11.76
CA GLN A 80 3.10 5.60 -12.78
C GLN A 80 1.88 4.71 -12.51
N LEU A 81 1.72 4.26 -11.26
CA LEU A 81 0.60 3.40 -10.87
C LEU A 81 -0.75 4.13 -10.93
N SER A 82 -0.80 5.42 -10.58
CA SER A 82 -2.05 6.20 -10.64
C SER A 82 -2.60 6.38 -12.06
N LEU A 83 -1.77 6.17 -13.08
CA LEU A 83 -2.18 6.21 -14.50
C LEU A 83 -2.57 4.83 -15.06
N SER A 84 -2.38 3.77 -14.29
CA SER A 84 -2.79 2.41 -14.69
C SER A 84 -4.30 2.21 -14.60
N ALA A 85 -4.78 1.10 -15.13
CA ALA A 85 -6.15 0.67 -14.86
C ALA A 85 -6.34 0.35 -13.35
N PRO A 86 -7.54 0.54 -12.77
CA PRO A 86 -7.81 0.11 -11.41
C PRO A 86 -7.59 -1.40 -11.21
N ASN A 87 -7.36 -1.80 -9.97
CA ASN A 87 -6.97 -3.14 -9.53
C ASN A 87 -5.58 -3.54 -10.07
N THR A 88 -4.64 -2.60 -9.94
CA THR A 88 -3.23 -2.81 -10.29
C THR A 88 -2.34 -2.68 -9.04
N ILE A 89 -1.40 -3.61 -8.90
CA ILE A 89 -0.39 -3.66 -7.83
C ILE A 89 0.94 -3.12 -8.38
N ALA A 90 1.64 -2.31 -7.60
CA ALA A 90 3.05 -2.04 -7.83
C ALA A 90 3.88 -3.27 -7.45
N ALA A 91 4.67 -3.77 -8.39
CA ALA A 91 5.60 -4.87 -8.17
C ALA A 91 7.04 -4.38 -8.23
N VAL A 92 7.91 -4.95 -7.40
CA VAL A 92 9.35 -4.67 -7.41
C VAL A 92 10.10 -5.99 -7.54
N GLU A 93 11.14 -6.02 -8.37
CA GLU A 93 12.00 -7.20 -8.49
C GLU A 93 12.94 -7.28 -7.28
N MET A 94 12.92 -8.43 -6.60
CA MET A 94 13.78 -8.72 -5.46
C MET A 94 14.64 -9.96 -5.71
N LYS A 95 15.88 -9.91 -5.21
CA LYS A 95 16.80 -11.09 -5.28
C LYS A 95 16.37 -12.22 -4.35
N ASP A 96 15.64 -11.90 -3.31
CA ASP A 96 15.11 -12.85 -2.33
C ASP A 96 13.66 -12.43 -1.98
N CYS A 97 12.71 -13.24 -2.40
CA CYS A 97 11.28 -13.01 -2.19
C CYS A 97 10.74 -13.68 -0.91
N SER A 98 11.58 -14.40 -0.15
CA SER A 98 11.14 -15.28 0.95
C SER A 98 10.33 -14.60 2.06
N ARG A 99 10.43 -13.26 2.17
CA ARG A 99 9.75 -12.46 3.21
C ARG A 99 8.51 -11.71 2.72
N TYR A 100 8.24 -11.74 1.43
CA TYR A 100 7.23 -10.90 0.80
C TYR A 100 6.16 -11.73 0.10
N GLY A 101 4.99 -11.15 -0.10
CA GLY A 101 4.02 -11.68 -1.05
C GLY A 101 4.61 -11.64 -2.47
N SER A 102 4.66 -12.77 -3.17
CA SER A 102 5.24 -12.86 -4.49
C SER A 102 4.19 -12.94 -5.59
N LEU A 103 4.55 -12.44 -6.77
CA LEU A 103 3.67 -12.32 -7.92
C LEU A 103 4.22 -13.11 -9.10
N VAL A 104 3.36 -13.89 -9.75
CA VAL A 104 3.63 -14.41 -11.09
C VAL A 104 2.82 -13.54 -12.06
N VAL A 105 3.53 -12.82 -12.92
CA VAL A 105 2.93 -11.83 -13.84
C VAL A 105 3.22 -12.22 -15.28
N ASN A 106 2.20 -12.13 -16.12
CA ASN A 106 2.30 -12.35 -17.56
C ASN A 106 1.58 -11.18 -18.27
N GLU A 107 2.30 -10.40 -19.08
CA GLU A 107 1.77 -9.23 -19.80
C GLU A 107 0.92 -8.29 -18.88
N GLU A 108 1.46 -7.90 -17.74
CA GLU A 108 0.81 -7.10 -16.70
C GLU A 108 -0.35 -7.80 -15.96
N LYS A 109 -0.76 -9.01 -16.33
CA LYS A 109 -1.77 -9.78 -15.59
C LYS A 109 -1.12 -10.61 -14.50
N VAL A 110 -1.66 -10.54 -13.30
CA VAL A 110 -1.26 -11.41 -12.20
C VAL A 110 -1.92 -12.77 -12.38
N GLU A 111 -1.11 -13.78 -12.67
CA GLU A 111 -1.57 -15.18 -12.79
C GLU A 111 -1.62 -15.88 -11.43
N ARG A 112 -0.73 -15.48 -10.51
CA ARG A 112 -0.70 -16.02 -9.13
C ARG A 112 -0.27 -14.93 -8.16
N PHE A 113 -0.97 -14.84 -7.07
CA PHE A 113 -0.60 -14.07 -5.89
C PHE A 113 -0.29 -15.06 -4.76
N LEU A 114 0.96 -15.05 -4.28
CA LEU A 114 1.44 -15.98 -3.27
C LEU A 114 1.83 -15.18 -2.03
N GLU A 115 0.96 -15.13 -1.04
CA GLU A 115 1.25 -14.45 0.21
C GLU A 115 2.27 -15.28 1.01
N LYS A 116 3.46 -14.70 1.24
CA LYS A 116 4.52 -15.23 2.15
C LYS A 116 4.72 -16.75 2.10
N GLU A 117 4.49 -17.37 0.96
CA GLU A 117 4.95 -18.73 0.74
C GLU A 117 6.48 -18.71 0.61
N ILE A 118 7.11 -19.79 1.03
CA ILE A 118 8.56 -19.94 0.92
C ILE A 118 8.92 -20.05 -0.57
N SER A 119 9.03 -18.90 -1.23
CA SER A 119 9.61 -18.81 -2.56
C SER A 119 11.09 -18.46 -2.39
N TYR A 120 11.97 -19.38 -2.73
CA TYR A 120 13.40 -19.13 -2.74
C TYR A 120 13.78 -18.58 -4.12
N GLY A 121 14.51 -17.48 -4.13
CA GLY A 121 15.08 -16.90 -5.35
C GLY A 121 14.54 -15.51 -5.68
N SER A 122 14.97 -15.01 -6.83
CA SER A 122 14.56 -13.71 -7.34
C SER A 122 13.18 -13.76 -7.98
N GLY A 123 12.44 -12.66 -7.91
CA GLY A 123 11.14 -12.52 -8.53
C GLY A 123 10.46 -11.20 -8.19
N LEU A 124 9.25 -11.04 -8.67
CA LEU A 124 8.42 -9.87 -8.37
C LEU A 124 7.71 -10.05 -7.04
N ILE A 125 7.76 -9.02 -6.22
CA ILE A 125 7.05 -8.95 -4.94
C ILE A 125 5.94 -7.89 -4.98
N ASN A 126 4.94 -8.06 -4.14
CA ASN A 126 3.98 -7.02 -3.81
C ASN A 126 4.67 -5.89 -3.04
N ALA A 127 4.72 -4.71 -3.63
CA ALA A 127 5.41 -3.56 -3.07
C ALA A 127 4.54 -2.71 -2.12
N GLY A 128 3.35 -3.16 -1.75
CA GLY A 128 2.48 -2.46 -0.81
C GLY A 128 1.89 -1.14 -1.32
N LEU A 129 1.89 -0.91 -2.62
CA LEU A 129 1.26 0.23 -3.27
C LEU A 129 0.26 -0.28 -4.31
N TYR A 130 -1.00 0.21 -4.25
CA TYR A 130 -2.11 -0.29 -5.04
C TYR A 130 -2.92 0.84 -5.65
N HIS A 131 -3.44 0.63 -6.86
CA HIS A 131 -4.50 1.41 -7.47
C HIS A 131 -5.75 0.55 -7.53
N LEU A 132 -6.78 0.88 -6.75
CA LEU A 132 -7.96 0.02 -6.54
C LEU A 132 -9.26 0.71 -6.97
N SER A 133 -10.21 -0.10 -7.42
CA SER A 133 -11.61 0.31 -7.60
C SER A 133 -12.42 0.02 -6.34
N PRO A 134 -13.32 0.90 -5.90
CA PRO A 134 -14.21 0.61 -4.77
C PRO A 134 -15.10 -0.63 -5.00
N GLY A 135 -15.45 -0.94 -6.24
CA GLY A 135 -16.28 -2.09 -6.60
C GLY A 135 -15.71 -3.46 -6.22
N ILE A 136 -14.43 -3.57 -5.85
CA ILE A 136 -13.87 -4.84 -5.34
C ILE A 136 -14.51 -5.28 -4.01
N PHE A 137 -15.21 -4.39 -3.33
CA PHE A 137 -15.84 -4.64 -2.04
C PHE A 137 -17.36 -4.87 -2.11
N ASP A 138 -17.99 -4.75 -3.29
CA ASP A 138 -19.46 -4.77 -3.45
C ASP A 138 -20.15 -6.03 -2.89
N GLU A 139 -19.44 -7.17 -2.90
CA GLU A 139 -19.97 -8.45 -2.43
C GLU A 139 -19.70 -8.70 -0.92
N ILE A 140 -19.04 -7.76 -0.22
CA ILE A 140 -18.60 -7.94 1.16
C ILE A 140 -19.51 -7.17 2.12
N SER A 141 -19.94 -7.81 3.19
CA SER A 141 -20.76 -7.16 4.21
C SER A 141 -19.96 -6.13 5.01
N LYS A 142 -20.57 -4.99 5.31
CA LYS A 142 -19.96 -3.93 6.12
C LYS A 142 -19.53 -4.43 7.50
N GLY A 143 -18.39 -3.95 7.97
CA GLY A 143 -17.83 -4.35 9.26
C GLY A 143 -17.16 -5.73 9.29
N THR A 144 -17.05 -6.39 8.15
CA THR A 144 -16.31 -7.66 8.05
C THR A 144 -14.80 -7.40 8.19
N ARG A 145 -14.13 -8.25 8.96
CA ARG A 145 -12.66 -8.27 9.06
C ARG A 145 -12.10 -9.16 7.97
N PHE A 146 -11.22 -8.62 7.12
CA PHE A 146 -10.54 -9.39 6.07
C PHE A 146 -9.24 -8.69 5.62
N SER A 147 -8.39 -9.43 4.91
CA SER A 147 -7.13 -8.96 4.33
C SER A 147 -7.28 -8.69 2.83
N LEU A 148 -6.65 -7.64 2.31
CA LEU A 148 -6.53 -7.47 0.85
C LEU A 148 -5.73 -8.63 0.24
N GLU A 149 -4.62 -8.96 0.85
CA GLU A 149 -3.62 -9.89 0.34
C GLU A 149 -4.10 -11.34 0.40
N ALA A 150 -4.75 -11.73 1.50
CA ALA A 150 -5.18 -13.11 1.70
C ALA A 150 -6.57 -13.41 1.10
N ASP A 151 -7.46 -12.41 1.06
CA ASP A 151 -8.86 -12.66 0.71
C ASP A 151 -9.25 -12.04 -0.64
N ILE A 152 -8.80 -10.81 -0.93
CA ILE A 152 -9.25 -10.07 -2.13
C ILE A 152 -8.37 -10.34 -3.34
N PHE A 153 -7.06 -10.21 -3.22
CA PHE A 153 -6.18 -10.36 -4.37
C PHE A 153 -6.25 -11.76 -5.01
N PRO A 154 -6.27 -12.87 -4.26
CA PRO A 154 -6.51 -14.18 -4.86
C PRO A 154 -7.84 -14.28 -5.61
N ALA A 155 -8.92 -13.72 -5.06
CA ALA A 155 -10.22 -13.72 -5.73
C ALA A 155 -10.22 -12.87 -7.02
N LEU A 156 -9.48 -11.77 -7.06
CA LEU A 156 -9.31 -10.96 -8.27
C LEU A 156 -8.44 -11.68 -9.31
N VAL A 157 -7.41 -12.42 -8.88
CA VAL A 157 -6.60 -13.27 -9.77
C VAL A 157 -7.46 -14.34 -10.43
N ASP A 158 -8.27 -15.06 -9.67
CA ASP A 158 -9.16 -16.10 -10.19
C ASP A 158 -10.16 -15.56 -11.23
N ARG A 159 -10.54 -14.29 -11.10
CA ARG A 159 -11.43 -13.57 -12.04
C ARG A 159 -10.67 -12.91 -13.20
N GLY A 160 -9.34 -12.96 -13.24
CA GLY A 160 -8.50 -12.25 -14.22
C GLY A 160 -8.57 -10.72 -14.12
N MET A 161 -8.90 -10.19 -12.95
CA MET A 161 -9.15 -8.78 -12.68
C MET A 161 -8.00 -8.08 -11.96
N LEU A 162 -6.89 -8.75 -11.66
CA LEU A 162 -5.72 -8.18 -11.02
C LEU A 162 -4.60 -8.00 -12.02
N SER A 163 -4.02 -6.80 -12.03
CA SER A 163 -2.84 -6.47 -12.83
C SER A 163 -1.67 -6.09 -11.93
N ALA A 164 -0.45 -6.11 -12.47
CA ALA A 164 0.72 -5.59 -11.79
C ALA A 164 1.58 -4.79 -12.78
N ILE A 165 2.21 -3.73 -12.26
CA ILE A 165 3.21 -2.96 -12.99
C ILE A 165 4.51 -3.06 -12.22
N GLU A 166 5.57 -3.47 -12.92
CA GLU A 166 6.91 -3.46 -12.36
C GLU A 166 7.42 -2.03 -12.24
N ILE A 167 7.86 -1.67 -11.04
CA ILE A 167 8.47 -0.38 -10.72
C ILE A 167 9.94 -0.61 -10.41
N ASN A 168 10.80 -0.04 -11.23
CA ASN A 168 12.24 -0.06 -10.97
C ASN A 168 12.59 1.08 -10.02
N THR A 169 12.58 0.80 -8.73
CA THR A 169 12.79 1.78 -7.67
C THR A 169 13.47 1.15 -6.45
N ASP A 170 14.03 1.99 -5.59
CA ASP A 170 14.40 1.57 -4.25
C ASP A 170 13.16 1.20 -3.45
N PHE A 171 13.24 0.09 -2.75
CA PHE A 171 12.17 -0.45 -1.91
C PHE A 171 12.71 -0.89 -0.56
N ILE A 172 11.96 -0.61 0.48
CA ILE A 172 12.19 -1.17 1.81
C ILE A 172 10.87 -1.29 2.58
N ASP A 173 10.65 -2.47 3.17
CA ASP A 173 9.60 -2.74 4.15
C ASP A 173 10.24 -2.58 5.54
N ILE A 174 9.74 -1.62 6.31
CA ILE A 174 10.25 -1.29 7.65
C ILE A 174 9.48 -1.98 8.79
N GLY A 175 8.64 -2.95 8.44
CA GLY A 175 7.82 -3.72 9.40
C GLY A 175 8.63 -4.62 10.35
N VAL A 176 9.95 -4.77 10.15
CA VAL A 176 10.84 -5.49 11.07
C VAL A 176 12.01 -4.61 11.51
N PRO A 177 12.52 -4.79 12.76
CA PRO A 177 13.56 -3.90 13.31
C PRO A 177 14.82 -3.77 12.46
N GLU A 178 15.28 -4.87 11.85
CA GLU A 178 16.49 -4.86 11.02
C GLU A 178 16.36 -3.93 9.81
N ASP A 179 15.20 -3.96 9.14
CA ASP A 179 14.92 -3.12 7.98
C ASP A 179 14.64 -1.67 8.38
N TYR A 180 14.01 -1.44 9.53
CA TYR A 180 13.87 -0.12 10.11
C TYR A 180 15.26 0.52 10.36
N PHE A 181 16.19 -0.19 10.98
CA PHE A 181 17.55 0.31 11.17
C PHE A 181 18.32 0.47 9.87
N ARG A 182 18.06 -0.36 8.85
CA ARG A 182 18.61 -0.19 7.51
C ARG A 182 18.10 1.09 6.86
N PHE A 183 16.83 1.38 6.99
CA PHE A 183 16.21 2.60 6.49
C PHE A 183 16.76 3.85 7.18
N CYS A 184 16.93 3.83 8.51
CA CYS A 184 17.59 4.93 9.23
C CYS A 184 19.00 5.21 8.70
N ARG A 185 19.80 4.15 8.44
CA ARG A 185 21.14 4.32 7.84
C ARG A 185 21.09 4.87 6.41
N TRP A 186 20.08 4.58 5.63
CA TRP A 186 19.89 5.20 4.31
C TRP A 186 19.72 6.70 4.42
N ILE A 187 18.85 7.14 5.34
CA ILE A 187 18.62 8.57 5.61
C ILE A 187 19.93 9.24 6.07
N GLU A 188 20.63 8.66 7.04
CA GLU A 188 21.88 9.20 7.59
C GLU A 188 23.01 9.29 6.55
N SER A 189 23.06 8.36 5.60
CA SER A 189 24.06 8.35 4.53
C SER A 189 23.80 9.36 3.41
N GLY A 190 22.74 10.16 3.51
CA GLY A 190 22.37 11.16 2.50
C GLY A 190 21.80 10.53 1.22
N LYS A 191 21.28 9.30 1.28
CA LYS A 191 20.46 8.77 0.20
C LYS A 191 19.24 9.70 0.11
N GLU A 192 19.14 10.46 -0.98
CA GLU A 192 18.06 11.41 -1.18
C GLU A 192 16.73 10.64 -1.17
N ILE A 193 15.95 10.85 -0.12
CA ILE A 193 14.57 10.43 -0.06
C ILE A 193 13.81 11.63 -0.59
N GLU A 194 13.34 11.57 -1.81
CA GLU A 194 12.41 12.57 -2.32
C GLU A 194 11.10 12.45 -1.51
N LEU A 195 10.95 13.37 -0.55
CA LEU A 195 9.78 13.48 0.31
C LEU A 195 8.58 14.08 -0.45
#